data_0ec4da69790783e2f659b979e9778e1b
#
_entry.id   0ec4da69790783e2f659b979e9778e1b
#
_cell.length_a   1.000
_cell.length_b   1.000
_cell.length_c   1.000
_cell.angle_alpha   90.00
_cell.angle_beta   90.00
_cell.angle_gamma   90.00
#
_symmetry.space_group_name_H-M   'P 1'
#
loop_
_entity.id
_entity.type
_entity.pdbx_description
1 polymer ?
#
loop_
_entity_poly.entity_id
_entity_poly.type
_entity_poly.pdbx_seq_one_letter_code
_entity_poly.pdbx_strand_id
1 'polypeptide(L)'
;LSAEALFSFKNWSSTNTNRSAGYNQFQVINYNTDNLSDYTLNRIGSEQSTVLQTSNKSSGDRRLYIQAMINYNRTFNTVHNVSGMFLYNQDQYNGNAPEDLIESLPQRKQGFAGRVTYAYDYRYMAELNFGYNGSENFAKGNRFGFFPSVAVGYNISREKFFEKFSDVVSNLKLRASWGLVGNDQIGGERYIYLSNIELENGDLGYTTGRDQNISKNGPKYIRYANNDITWEVGSKWNFGIDLGIKNELNITFDIFKEIRNDIFMERQQIPDYWGTNGKDKWMNLATKMYGNLGKVENKGLDFSIDYVKRFNNDFDMSFKGTFTYAHNKVLEYDEPDFQKYPNISRVGHSVDQQLLYIAERLFIDDSEVQRNPKQNLGGWVSGGDIKYKNLPDVNGNYDNVIDSNDRQYTGMPTTPEIVYGFGPSFRYKKFDFSFFFQGAARVSIMMNGIHPFGAEGTRNVLQFIADDYWSETNQNIYAEYPRLSKRDNENNTKASTYWQRNGAFLKLKNLEVGFNHKFFRVYLRGSNLLTFSPFKYWDPEMGSGSGLSYPTQRVFNVGVQFSINK
;
A
#
# COMPACT_ATOMS: atom_id res chain seq x y z
N LEU A 1 29.46 -20.21 24.06
CA LEU A 1 28.11 -20.17 24.59
C LEU A 1 27.87 -18.80 25.21
N SER A 2 26.80 -18.10 24.85
CA SER A 2 26.35 -16.88 25.51
C SER A 2 24.85 -16.98 25.83
N ALA A 3 24.44 -16.30 26.89
CA ALA A 3 23.05 -16.16 27.28
C ALA A 3 22.74 -14.67 27.45
N GLU A 4 21.60 -14.23 26.92
CA GLU A 4 21.17 -12.85 26.95
C GLU A 4 19.73 -12.77 27.42
N ALA A 5 19.41 -11.75 28.22
CA ALA A 5 18.06 -11.44 28.64
C ALA A 5 17.79 -9.95 28.36
N LEU A 6 16.63 -9.65 27.79
CA LEU A 6 16.18 -8.30 27.53
C LEU A 6 14.82 -8.09 28.17
N PHE A 7 14.71 -7.00 28.91
CA PHE A 7 13.47 -6.47 29.42
C PHE A 7 13.27 -5.06 28.87
N SER A 8 12.16 -4.81 28.24
CA SER A 8 11.82 -3.49 27.70
C SER A 8 10.45 -3.06 28.18
N PHE A 9 10.37 -1.88 28.77
CA PHE A 9 9.13 -1.22 29.13
C PHE A 9 9.04 0.11 28.37
N LYS A 10 7.97 0.24 27.58
CA LYS A 10 7.66 1.48 26.87
C LYS A 10 6.35 2.02 27.38
N ASN A 11 6.32 3.29 27.72
CA ASN A 11 5.09 4.03 27.98
C ASN A 11 5.11 5.29 27.10
N TRP A 12 4.07 5.49 26.33
CA TRP A 12 3.92 6.65 25.47
C TRP A 12 2.59 7.33 25.77
N SER A 13 2.58 8.63 25.81
CA SER A 13 1.37 9.44 25.93
C SER A 13 1.46 10.66 25.02
N SER A 14 0.35 11.03 24.46
CA SER A 14 0.19 12.20 23.60
C SER A 14 -1.09 12.93 23.96
N THR A 15 -1.01 14.24 24.02
CA THR A 15 -2.18 15.10 24.10
C THR A 15 -2.15 16.04 22.91
N ASN A 16 -3.16 15.97 22.07
CA ASN A 16 -3.34 16.85 20.93
C ASN A 16 -4.40 17.90 21.28
N THR A 17 -3.99 19.16 21.29
CA THR A 17 -4.91 20.29 21.46
C THR A 17 -5.17 20.90 20.10
N ASN A 18 -6.36 20.75 19.58
CA ASN A 18 -6.80 21.40 18.35
C ASN A 18 -7.58 22.67 18.69
N ARG A 19 -7.21 23.77 18.04
CA ARG A 19 -7.90 25.05 18.13
C ARG A 19 -8.38 25.44 16.75
N SER A 20 -9.68 25.57 16.59
CA SER A 20 -10.31 25.91 15.33
C SER A 20 -11.38 26.96 15.50
N ALA A 21 -11.48 27.84 14.53
CA ALA A 21 -12.60 28.75 14.38
C ALA A 21 -13.27 28.47 13.04
N GLY A 22 -14.56 28.53 13.00
CA GLY A 22 -15.31 28.50 11.77
C GLY A 22 -15.15 29.82 10.99
N TYR A 23 -15.40 29.77 9.71
CA TYR A 23 -15.52 30.94 8.86
C TYR A 23 -16.74 30.81 7.99
N ASN A 24 -17.47 31.92 7.82
CA ASN A 24 -18.63 31.96 6.95
C ASN A 24 -18.19 32.09 5.50
N GLN A 25 -18.75 31.27 4.64
CA GLN A 25 -18.53 31.34 3.18
C GLN A 25 -19.69 32.06 2.53
N PHE A 26 -19.38 32.85 1.51
CA PHE A 26 -20.38 33.62 0.78
C PHE A 26 -20.21 33.37 -0.73
N GLN A 27 -21.34 33.30 -1.40
CA GLN A 27 -21.45 33.25 -2.86
C GLN A 27 -21.93 34.58 -3.36
N VAL A 28 -21.32 35.09 -4.43
CA VAL A 28 -21.84 36.26 -5.13
C VAL A 28 -23.08 35.86 -5.92
N ILE A 29 -24.16 36.56 -5.70
CA ILE A 29 -25.40 36.45 -6.48
C ILE A 29 -25.78 37.84 -7.02
N ASN A 30 -26.52 37.87 -8.13
CA ASN A 30 -27.03 39.11 -8.73
C ASN A 30 -25.91 40.16 -8.94
N TYR A 31 -24.84 39.80 -9.61
CA TYR A 31 -23.82 40.79 -10.00
C TYR A 31 -24.17 41.47 -11.30
N ASN A 32 -23.89 42.77 -11.36
CA ASN A 32 -24.07 43.57 -12.54
C ASN A 32 -22.80 43.47 -13.44
N THR A 33 -22.98 43.05 -14.70
CA THR A 33 -21.85 42.91 -15.64
C THR A 33 -21.25 44.27 -16.03
N ASP A 34 -22.04 45.34 -15.95
CA ASP A 34 -21.59 46.68 -16.30
C ASP A 34 -20.92 47.41 -15.14
N ASN A 35 -21.19 46.96 -13.91
CA ASN A 35 -20.57 47.46 -12.70
C ASN A 35 -20.25 46.32 -11.73
N LEU A 36 -19.04 45.82 -11.77
CA LEU A 36 -18.56 44.69 -10.98
C LEU A 36 -18.56 44.95 -9.45
N SER A 37 -18.79 46.18 -9.01
CA SER A 37 -18.95 46.54 -7.59
C SER A 37 -20.39 46.40 -7.08
N ASP A 38 -21.34 46.16 -7.97
CA ASP A 38 -22.75 45.98 -7.66
C ASP A 38 -23.11 44.49 -7.63
N TYR A 39 -23.00 43.88 -6.45
CA TYR A 39 -23.28 42.47 -6.24
C TYR A 39 -23.90 42.23 -4.87
N THR A 40 -24.63 41.14 -4.73
CA THR A 40 -25.17 40.66 -3.47
C THR A 40 -24.44 39.40 -3.03
N LEU A 41 -24.06 39.33 -1.76
CA LEU A 41 -23.46 38.14 -1.15
C LEU A 41 -24.58 37.32 -0.46
N ASN A 42 -24.64 36.05 -0.79
CA ASN A 42 -25.44 35.06 -0.10
C ASN A 42 -24.55 34.09 0.66
N ARG A 43 -24.86 33.86 1.94
CA ARG A 43 -24.07 32.90 2.73
C ARG A 43 -24.36 31.48 2.29
N ILE A 44 -23.27 30.69 2.12
CA ILE A 44 -23.34 29.27 1.83
C ILE A 44 -23.35 28.50 3.15
N GLY A 45 -24.34 27.62 3.32
CA GLY A 45 -24.45 26.78 4.51
C GLY A 45 -24.95 27.53 5.76
N SER A 46 -24.85 26.86 6.91
CA SER A 46 -25.23 27.44 8.22
C SER A 46 -24.15 28.40 8.73
N GLU A 47 -24.57 29.32 9.62
CA GLU A 47 -23.63 30.22 10.27
C GLU A 47 -22.61 29.46 11.10
N GLN A 48 -21.33 29.76 10.87
CA GLN A 48 -20.22 29.14 11.59
C GLN A 48 -19.79 30.06 12.75
N SER A 49 -19.50 29.44 13.88
CA SER A 49 -18.92 30.19 15.01
C SER A 49 -17.50 30.65 14.64
N THR A 50 -17.27 31.95 14.66
CA THR A 50 -15.96 32.57 14.47
C THR A 50 -15.14 32.61 15.76
N VAL A 51 -15.71 32.18 16.89
CA VAL A 51 -15.00 32.08 18.17
C VAL A 51 -14.10 30.86 18.16
N LEU A 52 -12.86 31.05 18.59
CA LEU A 52 -11.87 29.99 18.68
C LEU A 52 -12.32 28.92 19.69
N GLN A 53 -12.59 27.73 19.19
CA GLN A 53 -12.96 26.58 20.00
C GLN A 53 -11.73 25.68 20.21
N THR A 54 -11.65 25.04 21.36
CA THR A 54 -10.55 24.14 21.71
C THR A 54 -11.10 22.74 21.97
N SER A 55 -10.53 21.74 21.30
CA SER A 55 -10.79 20.34 21.58
C SER A 55 -9.48 19.63 21.92
N ASN A 56 -9.51 18.78 22.93
CA ASN A 56 -8.36 18.01 23.38
C ASN A 56 -8.63 16.51 23.12
N LYS A 57 -7.66 15.84 22.52
CA LYS A 57 -7.66 14.37 22.39
C LYS A 57 -6.38 13.84 23.02
N SER A 58 -6.52 12.98 24.04
CA SER A 58 -5.40 12.29 24.68
C SER A 58 -5.39 10.83 24.23
N SER A 59 -4.21 10.32 23.93
CA SER A 59 -3.98 8.92 23.59
C SER A 59 -2.63 8.46 24.16
N GLY A 60 -2.44 7.18 24.29
CA GLY A 60 -1.17 6.61 24.74
C GLY A 60 -1.21 5.10 24.76
N ASP A 61 -0.04 4.51 24.97
CA ASP A 61 0.11 3.08 25.08
C ASP A 61 1.17 2.68 26.10
N ARG A 62 1.08 1.44 26.52
CA ARG A 62 2.06 0.77 27.35
C ARG A 62 2.41 -0.57 26.74
N ARG A 63 3.69 -0.83 26.54
CA ARG A 63 4.20 -2.09 26.01
C ARG A 63 5.23 -2.68 26.95
N LEU A 64 5.09 -3.95 27.25
CA LEU A 64 6.01 -4.77 28.00
C LEU A 64 6.56 -5.85 27.07
N TYR A 65 7.88 -5.94 26.96
CA TYR A 65 8.55 -6.96 26.18
C TYR A 65 9.63 -7.66 27.01
N ILE A 66 9.61 -8.99 26.97
CA ILE A 66 10.59 -9.85 27.63
C ILE A 66 11.17 -10.79 26.58
N GLN A 67 12.48 -10.97 26.60
CA GLN A 67 13.19 -11.91 25.75
C GLN A 67 14.29 -12.60 26.54
N ALA A 68 14.47 -13.89 26.29
CA ALA A 68 15.62 -14.67 26.74
C ALA A 68 16.19 -15.44 25.56
N MET A 69 17.49 -15.43 25.38
CA MET A 69 18.15 -16.03 24.25
C MET A 69 19.43 -16.75 24.69
N ILE A 70 19.67 -17.93 24.13
CA ILE A 70 20.90 -18.70 24.28
C ILE A 70 21.52 -18.86 22.90
N ASN A 71 22.80 -18.51 22.76
CA ASN A 71 23.56 -18.67 21.54
C ASN A 71 24.73 -19.62 21.78
N TYR A 72 24.97 -20.48 20.81
CA TYR A 72 26.12 -21.35 20.72
C TYR A 72 26.84 -21.12 19.41
N ASN A 73 28.15 -20.96 19.43
CA ASN A 73 28.98 -20.87 18.23
C ASN A 73 30.32 -21.55 18.50
N ARG A 74 30.69 -22.49 17.60
CA ARG A 74 31.95 -23.21 17.71
C ARG A 74 32.43 -23.69 16.34
N THR A 75 33.74 -23.58 16.13
CA THR A 75 34.43 -24.20 15.00
C THR A 75 35.14 -25.46 15.48
N PHE A 76 34.87 -26.59 14.84
CA PHE A 76 35.53 -27.86 15.09
C PHE A 76 36.50 -28.15 13.93
N ASN A 77 37.68 -28.69 14.25
CA ASN A 77 38.69 -29.05 13.28
C ASN A 77 38.98 -27.97 12.22
N THR A 78 38.83 -26.71 12.59
CA THR A 78 39.03 -25.52 11.73
C THR A 78 38.11 -25.39 10.51
N VAL A 79 37.35 -26.42 10.15
CA VAL A 79 36.51 -26.49 8.94
C VAL A 79 35.00 -26.61 9.19
N HIS A 80 34.61 -27.13 10.36
CA HIS A 80 33.21 -27.32 10.70
C HIS A 80 32.71 -26.19 11.58
N ASN A 81 31.97 -25.24 11.02
CA ASN A 81 31.38 -24.15 11.77
C ASN A 81 29.94 -24.49 12.12
N VAL A 82 29.64 -24.54 13.40
CA VAL A 82 28.29 -24.82 13.94
C VAL A 82 27.84 -23.63 14.76
N SER A 83 26.66 -23.11 14.47
CA SER A 83 25.99 -22.18 15.39
C SER A 83 24.58 -22.60 15.67
N GLY A 84 24.12 -22.27 16.88
CA GLY A 84 22.73 -22.51 17.31
C GLY A 84 22.22 -21.34 18.15
N MET A 85 20.95 -21.06 18.01
CA MET A 85 20.23 -20.06 18.81
C MET A 85 18.90 -20.66 19.25
N PHE A 86 18.56 -20.41 20.50
CA PHE A 86 17.22 -20.64 21.00
C PHE A 86 16.74 -19.39 21.72
N LEU A 87 15.53 -18.93 21.38
CA LEU A 87 14.96 -17.69 21.86
C LEU A 87 13.53 -17.92 22.35
N TYR A 88 13.22 -17.32 23.49
CA TYR A 88 11.86 -17.12 23.98
C TYR A 88 11.55 -15.62 24.01
N ASN A 89 10.35 -15.22 23.59
CA ASN A 89 9.87 -13.86 23.73
C ASN A 89 8.42 -13.81 24.19
N GLN A 90 8.08 -12.70 24.84
CA GLN A 90 6.72 -12.35 25.22
C GLN A 90 6.52 -10.86 25.05
N ASP A 91 5.39 -10.47 24.47
CA ASP A 91 5.00 -9.09 24.21
C ASP A 91 3.58 -8.83 24.71
N GLN A 92 3.38 -7.75 25.44
CA GLN A 92 2.07 -7.27 25.86
C GLN A 92 1.93 -5.80 25.56
N TYR A 93 0.87 -5.46 24.83
CA TYR A 93 0.50 -4.09 24.47
C TYR A 93 -0.86 -3.73 25.06
N ASN A 94 -0.98 -2.53 25.62
CA ASN A 94 -2.22 -1.96 26.15
C ASN A 94 -2.37 -0.52 25.67
N GLY A 95 -3.45 -0.22 24.95
CA GLY A 95 -3.89 1.14 24.67
C GLY A 95 -4.60 1.76 25.89
N ASN A 96 -4.55 3.08 26.05
CA ASN A 96 -5.17 3.78 27.19
C ASN A 96 -6.41 4.59 26.80
N ALA A 97 -6.79 4.61 25.52
CA ALA A 97 -7.98 5.30 25.01
C ALA A 97 -8.82 4.36 24.12
N PRO A 98 -9.32 3.23 24.66
CA PRO A 98 -10.13 2.29 23.88
C PRO A 98 -11.49 2.93 23.55
N GLU A 99 -11.96 2.68 22.34
CA GLU A 99 -13.30 3.12 21.91
C GLU A 99 -14.37 2.07 22.27
N ASP A 100 -13.98 0.80 22.41
CA ASP A 100 -14.87 -0.29 22.81
C ASP A 100 -14.21 -1.25 23.80
N LEU A 101 -15.01 -2.24 24.28
CA LEU A 101 -14.56 -3.26 25.22
C LEU A 101 -13.44 -4.12 24.61
N ILE A 102 -13.52 -4.46 23.34
CA ILE A 102 -12.53 -5.32 22.67
C ILE A 102 -11.18 -4.60 22.56
N GLU A 103 -11.19 -3.31 22.27
CA GLU A 103 -9.98 -2.49 22.24
C GLU A 103 -9.35 -2.32 23.63
N SER A 104 -10.14 -2.39 24.70
CA SER A 104 -9.64 -2.27 26.07
C SER A 104 -8.83 -3.50 26.53
N LEU A 105 -9.00 -4.63 25.85
CA LEU A 105 -8.28 -5.85 26.18
C LEU A 105 -6.80 -5.76 25.76
N PRO A 106 -5.85 -6.27 26.57
CA PRO A 106 -4.45 -6.28 26.18
C PRO A 106 -4.19 -7.16 24.98
N GLN A 107 -3.25 -6.78 24.12
CA GLN A 107 -2.75 -7.65 23.05
C GLN A 107 -1.54 -8.42 23.56
N ARG A 108 -1.59 -9.73 23.53
CA ARG A 108 -0.49 -10.57 24.01
C ARG A 108 -0.02 -11.51 22.91
N LYS A 109 1.29 -11.60 22.79
CA LYS A 109 1.98 -12.54 21.90
C LYS A 109 3.11 -13.18 22.66
N GLN A 110 3.41 -14.43 22.35
CA GLN A 110 4.58 -15.13 22.87
C GLN A 110 5.13 -16.07 21.80
N GLY A 111 6.40 -16.40 21.89
CA GLY A 111 6.99 -17.27 20.89
C GLY A 111 8.28 -17.91 21.33
N PHE A 112 8.55 -19.04 20.71
CA PHE A 112 9.86 -19.69 20.70
C PHE A 112 10.41 -19.64 19.29
N ALA A 113 11.71 -19.38 19.16
CA ALA A 113 12.41 -19.46 17.90
C ALA A 113 13.71 -20.26 18.08
N GLY A 114 14.00 -21.08 17.10
CA GLY A 114 15.25 -21.82 17.07
C GLY A 114 15.93 -21.68 15.72
N ARG A 115 17.25 -21.64 15.73
CA ARG A 115 18.10 -21.59 14.53
C ARG A 115 19.31 -22.48 14.73
N VAL A 116 19.61 -23.29 13.74
CA VAL A 116 20.85 -24.06 13.66
C VAL A 116 21.49 -23.80 12.30
N THR A 117 22.76 -23.43 12.31
CA THR A 117 23.54 -23.26 11.06
C THR A 117 24.74 -24.19 11.09
N TYR A 118 25.05 -24.72 9.94
CA TYR A 118 26.24 -25.52 9.71
C TYR A 118 26.95 -25.07 8.45
N ALA A 119 28.26 -24.87 8.52
CA ALA A 119 29.08 -24.60 7.36
C ALA A 119 30.33 -25.47 7.37
N TYR A 120 30.52 -26.24 6.30
CA TYR A 120 31.74 -27.01 6.05
C TYR A 120 32.70 -26.19 5.18
N ASP A 121 33.78 -25.72 5.77
CA ASP A 121 34.83 -24.91 5.13
C ASP A 121 34.26 -23.68 4.35
N TYR A 122 33.10 -23.19 4.77
CA TYR A 122 32.31 -22.17 4.06
C TYR A 122 32.02 -22.49 2.58
N ARG A 123 32.17 -23.76 2.20
CA ARG A 123 31.81 -24.30 0.87
C ARG A 123 30.35 -24.73 0.86
N TYR A 124 30.00 -25.60 1.77
CA TYR A 124 28.63 -26.11 1.91
C TYR A 124 28.03 -25.51 3.18
N MET A 125 26.88 -24.89 3.05
CA MET A 125 26.18 -24.22 4.14
C MET A 125 24.76 -24.74 4.21
N ALA A 126 24.27 -24.98 5.44
CA ALA A 126 22.89 -25.35 5.70
C ALA A 126 22.40 -24.56 6.90
N GLU A 127 21.14 -24.18 6.88
CA GLU A 127 20.45 -23.46 7.94
C GLU A 127 19.07 -24.05 8.13
N LEU A 128 18.71 -24.33 9.38
CA LEU A 128 17.37 -24.73 9.81
C LEU A 128 16.87 -23.72 10.82
N ASN A 129 15.68 -23.19 10.58
CA ASN A 129 15.02 -22.32 11.53
C ASN A 129 13.62 -22.83 11.81
N PHE A 130 13.11 -22.49 12.99
CA PHE A 130 11.69 -22.59 13.27
C PHE A 130 11.22 -21.43 14.15
N GLY A 131 9.97 -21.04 13.97
CA GLY A 131 9.21 -20.20 14.87
C GLY A 131 7.99 -20.96 15.35
N TYR A 132 7.72 -20.91 16.65
CA TYR A 132 6.49 -21.41 17.26
C TYR A 132 5.86 -20.26 18.03
N ASN A 133 4.94 -19.56 17.36
CA ASN A 133 4.41 -18.27 17.79
C ASN A 133 2.94 -18.38 18.19
N GLY A 134 2.56 -17.73 19.29
CA GLY A 134 1.21 -17.65 19.80
C GLY A 134 0.67 -16.23 19.80
N SER A 135 -0.59 -16.05 19.38
CA SER A 135 -1.32 -14.79 19.36
C SER A 135 -2.69 -14.94 20.00
N GLU A 136 -3.07 -13.98 20.84
CA GLU A 136 -4.40 -13.93 21.45
C GLU A 136 -5.50 -13.48 20.47
N ASN A 137 -5.15 -13.08 19.25
CA ASN A 137 -6.13 -12.80 18.21
C ASN A 137 -6.97 -14.03 17.82
N PHE A 138 -6.46 -15.24 18.13
CA PHE A 138 -7.10 -16.50 17.77
C PHE A 138 -7.67 -17.25 18.97
N ALA A 139 -8.69 -18.07 18.75
CA ALA A 139 -9.28 -18.95 19.74
C ALA A 139 -8.24 -19.95 20.30
N LYS A 140 -8.50 -20.49 21.51
CA LYS A 140 -7.53 -21.31 22.25
C LYS A 140 -6.90 -22.45 21.44
N GLY A 141 -7.62 -23.07 20.52
CA GLY A 141 -7.11 -24.15 19.66
C GLY A 141 -6.19 -23.68 18.54
N ASN A 142 -6.35 -22.43 18.07
CA ASN A 142 -5.68 -21.88 16.89
C ASN A 142 -4.61 -20.83 17.21
N ARG A 143 -4.32 -20.62 18.51
CA ARG A 143 -3.39 -19.57 18.97
C ARG A 143 -1.97 -19.74 18.48
N PHE A 144 -1.48 -20.99 18.40
CA PHE A 144 -0.10 -21.28 18.10
C PHE A 144 0.07 -21.78 16.67
N GLY A 145 1.02 -21.16 15.94
CA GLY A 145 1.45 -21.57 14.62
C GLY A 145 2.92 -22.01 14.63
N PHE A 146 3.23 -23.07 13.85
CA PHE A 146 4.59 -23.56 13.65
C PHE A 146 5.09 -23.21 12.24
N PHE A 147 6.21 -22.50 12.17
CA PHE A 147 6.74 -21.90 10.93
C PHE A 147 8.20 -22.32 10.74
N PRO A 148 8.46 -23.48 10.13
CA PRO A 148 9.80 -23.94 9.81
C PRO A 148 10.35 -23.28 8.56
N SER A 149 11.70 -23.19 8.48
CA SER A 149 12.39 -22.84 7.26
C SER A 149 13.74 -23.55 7.13
N VAL A 150 14.15 -23.78 5.90
CA VAL A 150 15.42 -24.37 5.53
C VAL A 150 16.09 -23.55 4.44
N ALA A 151 17.41 -23.38 4.55
CA ALA A 151 18.22 -22.77 3.53
C ALA A 151 19.51 -23.57 3.30
N VAL A 152 19.97 -23.61 2.07
CA VAL A 152 21.24 -24.23 1.68
C VAL A 152 22.04 -23.25 0.83
N GLY A 153 23.36 -23.31 0.96
CA GLY A 153 24.29 -22.50 0.18
C GLY A 153 25.47 -23.34 -0.27
N TYR A 154 25.86 -23.12 -1.52
CA TYR A 154 27.05 -23.74 -2.10
C TYR A 154 27.97 -22.68 -2.69
N ASN A 155 29.15 -22.53 -2.11
CA ASN A 155 30.15 -21.59 -2.57
C ASN A 155 31.13 -22.31 -3.51
N ILE A 156 30.84 -22.22 -4.80
CA ILE A 156 31.60 -22.88 -5.88
C ILE A 156 33.01 -22.31 -5.96
N SER A 157 33.20 -21.01 -5.69
CA SER A 157 34.52 -20.37 -5.79
C SER A 157 35.54 -20.89 -4.76
N ARG A 158 35.10 -21.66 -3.77
CA ARG A 158 36.00 -22.34 -2.81
C ARG A 158 36.37 -23.76 -3.19
N GLU A 159 35.92 -24.26 -4.35
CA GLU A 159 36.26 -25.57 -4.85
C GLU A 159 37.61 -25.55 -5.56
N LYS A 160 38.40 -26.62 -5.40
CA LYS A 160 39.74 -26.74 -6.03
C LYS A 160 39.69 -26.63 -7.55
N PHE A 161 38.67 -27.18 -8.21
CA PHE A 161 38.52 -27.07 -9.66
C PHE A 161 38.27 -25.63 -10.13
N PHE A 162 37.78 -24.76 -9.24
CA PHE A 162 37.46 -23.37 -9.54
C PHE A 162 38.67 -22.44 -9.42
N GLU A 163 39.76 -22.88 -8.80
CA GLU A 163 40.99 -22.07 -8.61
C GLU A 163 41.48 -21.44 -9.91
N LYS A 164 41.31 -22.13 -11.04
CA LYS A 164 41.72 -21.64 -12.38
C LYS A 164 40.94 -20.37 -12.81
N PHE A 165 39.80 -20.11 -12.21
CA PHE A 165 38.95 -18.97 -12.53
C PHE A 165 39.01 -17.87 -11.47
N SER A 166 39.74 -18.09 -10.37
CA SER A 166 39.80 -17.19 -9.20
C SER A 166 40.33 -15.81 -9.52
N ASP A 167 41.20 -15.66 -10.54
CA ASP A 167 41.72 -14.37 -10.99
C ASP A 167 40.64 -13.47 -11.60
N VAL A 168 39.55 -14.05 -12.12
CA VAL A 168 38.47 -13.33 -12.74
C VAL A 168 37.22 -13.36 -11.85
N VAL A 169 36.83 -14.54 -11.39
CA VAL A 169 35.63 -14.74 -10.57
C VAL A 169 36.04 -14.91 -9.10
N SER A 170 35.90 -13.86 -8.32
CA SER A 170 36.28 -13.81 -6.89
C SER A 170 35.30 -14.50 -5.97
N ASN A 171 34.02 -14.58 -6.36
CA ASN A 171 32.96 -15.26 -5.62
C ASN A 171 31.90 -15.81 -6.56
N LEU A 172 31.51 -17.06 -6.37
CA LEU A 172 30.34 -17.65 -7.01
C LEU A 172 29.65 -18.55 -6.00
N LYS A 173 28.50 -18.09 -5.52
CA LYS A 173 27.69 -18.79 -4.52
C LYS A 173 26.27 -18.97 -5.02
N LEU A 174 25.76 -20.20 -4.90
CA LEU A 174 24.37 -20.54 -5.12
C LEU A 174 23.65 -20.63 -3.77
N ARG A 175 22.41 -20.16 -3.75
CA ARG A 175 21.54 -20.18 -2.55
C ARG A 175 20.17 -20.72 -2.93
N ALA A 176 19.59 -21.53 -2.05
CA ALA A 176 18.19 -21.93 -2.15
C ALA A 176 17.58 -21.93 -0.74
N SER A 177 16.35 -21.47 -0.63
CA SER A 177 15.63 -21.51 0.63
C SER A 177 14.14 -21.77 0.43
N TRP A 178 13.54 -22.41 1.43
CA TRP A 178 12.12 -22.57 1.57
C TRP A 178 11.73 -22.34 3.02
N GLY A 179 10.56 -21.72 3.25
CA GLY A 179 10.06 -21.54 4.60
C GLY A 179 8.60 -21.12 4.65
N LEU A 180 8.01 -21.35 5.83
CA LEU A 180 6.69 -20.88 6.17
C LEU A 180 6.80 -19.62 7.03
N VAL A 181 5.92 -18.65 6.78
CA VAL A 181 5.79 -17.41 7.55
C VAL A 181 4.34 -17.21 7.93
N GLY A 182 4.08 -17.10 9.24
CA GLY A 182 2.74 -16.81 9.76
C GLY A 182 2.50 -15.32 9.91
N ASN A 183 1.26 -14.90 9.64
CA ASN A 183 0.77 -13.55 9.89
C ASN A 183 -0.48 -13.62 10.77
N ASP A 184 -0.48 -12.89 11.89
CA ASP A 184 -1.60 -12.79 12.83
C ASP A 184 -2.32 -11.43 12.75
N GLN A 185 -2.00 -10.61 11.74
CA GLN A 185 -2.69 -9.35 11.51
C GLN A 185 -3.97 -9.58 10.69
N ILE A 186 -5.09 -9.45 11.35
CA ILE A 186 -6.42 -9.71 10.82
C ILE A 186 -7.16 -8.38 10.54
N GLY A 187 -6.60 -7.56 9.63
CA GLY A 187 -7.24 -6.35 9.11
C GLY A 187 -7.61 -5.28 10.15
N GLY A 188 -6.90 -5.24 11.29
CA GLY A 188 -7.23 -4.33 12.39
C GLY A 188 -8.28 -4.88 13.37
N GLU A 189 -8.97 -5.95 13.03
CA GLU A 189 -9.89 -6.64 13.91
C GLU A 189 -9.14 -7.40 15.02
N ARG A 190 -9.82 -7.65 16.15
CA ARG A 190 -9.24 -8.34 17.29
C ARG A 190 -10.24 -9.32 17.87
N TYR A 191 -9.75 -10.42 18.45
CA TYR A 191 -10.57 -11.39 19.16
C TYR A 191 -11.80 -11.85 18.36
N ILE A 192 -11.59 -12.22 17.09
CA ILE A 192 -12.69 -12.61 16.16
C ILE A 192 -13.52 -13.78 16.69
N TYR A 193 -12.97 -14.57 17.61
CA TYR A 193 -13.68 -15.63 18.32
C TYR A 193 -14.67 -15.12 19.39
N LEU A 194 -14.78 -13.80 19.58
CA LEU A 194 -15.80 -13.16 20.40
C LEU A 194 -16.79 -12.41 19.50
N SER A 195 -18.08 -12.57 19.78
CA SER A 195 -19.12 -11.73 19.16
C SER A 195 -18.98 -10.30 19.66
N ASN A 196 -19.19 -9.34 18.77
CA ASN A 196 -19.33 -7.93 19.13
C ASN A 196 -20.79 -7.51 19.00
N ILE A 197 -21.40 -7.10 20.11
CA ILE A 197 -22.81 -6.75 20.20
C ILE A 197 -22.92 -5.35 20.81
N GLU A 198 -23.52 -4.43 20.09
CA GLU A 198 -23.92 -3.13 20.58
C GLU A 198 -25.33 -3.24 21.16
N LEU A 199 -25.47 -3.04 22.48
CA LEU A 199 -26.73 -3.28 23.18
C LEU A 199 -27.75 -2.15 23.00
N GLU A 200 -27.29 -0.94 22.70
CA GLU A 200 -28.11 0.26 22.59
C GLU A 200 -27.93 0.94 21.22
N ASN A 201 -28.22 0.21 20.15
CA ASN A 201 -28.13 0.75 18.80
C ASN A 201 -29.43 1.47 18.41
N GLY A 202 -29.30 2.72 17.97
CA GLY A 202 -30.46 3.55 17.59
C GLY A 202 -31.14 3.11 16.29
N ASP A 203 -30.39 2.45 15.37
CA ASP A 203 -30.94 1.95 14.10
C ASP A 203 -31.93 0.79 14.30
N LEU A 204 -31.80 0.04 15.40
CA LEU A 204 -32.68 -1.05 15.82
C LEU A 204 -33.60 -0.68 16.97
N GLY A 205 -33.81 0.60 17.15
CA GLY A 205 -34.72 1.12 18.15
C GLY A 205 -36.20 0.83 17.85
N TYR A 206 -36.99 0.87 18.88
CA TYR A 206 -38.43 0.80 18.78
C TYR A 206 -39.09 1.89 19.63
N THR A 207 -40.29 2.28 19.26
CA THR A 207 -41.09 3.25 20.01
C THR A 207 -42.26 2.57 20.71
N THR A 208 -42.53 3.01 21.93
CA THR A 208 -43.65 2.52 22.76
C THR A 208 -44.46 3.69 23.32
N GLY A 209 -45.53 3.39 24.04
CA GLY A 209 -46.45 4.37 24.60
C GLY A 209 -47.63 4.65 23.68
N ARG A 210 -48.69 5.22 24.24
CA ARG A 210 -49.92 5.50 23.53
C ARG A 210 -49.70 6.41 22.32
N ASP A 211 -48.77 7.37 22.45
CA ASP A 211 -48.45 8.36 21.40
C ASP A 211 -47.12 8.05 20.72
N GLN A 212 -46.59 6.83 20.86
CA GLN A 212 -45.29 6.39 20.31
C GLN A 212 -44.11 7.34 20.63
N ASN A 213 -44.16 7.95 21.80
CA ASN A 213 -43.20 8.98 22.23
C ASN A 213 -42.08 8.46 23.15
N ILE A 214 -42.07 7.16 23.47
CA ILE A 214 -41.03 6.51 24.26
C ILE A 214 -40.16 5.72 23.32
N SER A 215 -39.00 6.28 22.96
CA SER A 215 -38.02 5.61 22.13
C SER A 215 -37.08 4.73 22.98
N LYS A 216 -36.77 3.53 22.51
CA LYS A 216 -35.82 2.60 23.09
C LYS A 216 -34.89 2.11 22.01
N ASN A 217 -33.60 2.04 22.31
CA ASN A 217 -32.59 1.42 21.44
C ASN A 217 -32.68 -0.10 21.54
N GLY A 218 -32.21 -0.79 20.48
CA GLY A 218 -32.20 -2.24 20.42
C GLY A 218 -30.78 -2.83 20.29
N PRO A 219 -30.60 -4.13 20.56
CA PRO A 219 -29.31 -4.77 20.39
C PRO A 219 -29.01 -5.03 18.91
N LYS A 220 -27.76 -4.75 18.49
CA LYS A 220 -27.25 -5.01 17.15
C LYS A 220 -26.01 -5.89 17.21
N TYR A 221 -25.99 -6.98 16.44
CA TYR A 221 -24.78 -7.76 16.20
C TYR A 221 -23.91 -6.99 15.20
N ILE A 222 -22.77 -6.50 15.66
CA ILE A 222 -21.76 -5.86 14.80
C ILE A 222 -20.96 -6.95 14.08
N ARG A 223 -20.65 -8.04 14.80
CA ARG A 223 -19.84 -9.15 14.30
C ARG A 223 -20.20 -10.45 15.01
N TYR A 224 -20.37 -11.54 14.25
CA TYR A 224 -20.47 -12.89 14.81
C TYR A 224 -19.11 -13.46 15.14
N ALA A 225 -19.04 -14.25 16.24
CA ALA A 225 -17.86 -15.01 16.60
C ALA A 225 -17.50 -16.05 15.56
N ASN A 226 -16.20 -16.21 15.28
CA ASN A 226 -15.68 -17.34 14.51
C ASN A 226 -14.44 -17.94 15.21
N ASN A 227 -14.59 -19.16 15.74
CA ASN A 227 -13.52 -19.87 16.44
C ASN A 227 -12.51 -20.52 15.50
N ASP A 228 -12.83 -20.64 14.20
CA ASP A 228 -12.00 -21.34 13.21
C ASP A 228 -10.95 -20.44 12.59
N ILE A 229 -10.98 -19.14 12.90
CA ILE A 229 -9.98 -18.20 12.41
C ILE A 229 -8.59 -18.57 12.92
N THR A 230 -7.65 -18.63 11.99
CA THR A 230 -6.27 -19.03 12.21
C THR A 230 -5.27 -18.09 11.51
N TRP A 231 -4.01 -18.43 11.61
CA TRP A 231 -2.90 -17.72 10.97
C TRP A 231 -3.02 -17.74 9.45
N GLU A 232 -2.77 -16.62 8.81
CA GLU A 232 -2.42 -16.60 7.39
C GLU A 232 -1.01 -17.20 7.24
N VAL A 233 -0.81 -18.08 6.27
CA VAL A 233 0.47 -18.77 6.07
C VAL A 233 1.02 -18.50 4.67
N GLY A 234 2.19 -17.85 4.62
CA GLY A 234 2.98 -17.66 3.40
C GLY A 234 4.03 -18.77 3.24
N SER A 235 3.93 -19.57 2.18
CA SER A 235 4.99 -20.49 1.75
C SER A 235 5.90 -19.78 0.77
N LYS A 236 7.18 -19.59 1.14
CA LYS A 236 8.17 -18.80 0.40
C LYS A 236 9.28 -19.70 -0.15
N TRP A 237 9.58 -19.55 -1.44
CA TRP A 237 10.71 -20.15 -2.12
C TRP A 237 11.60 -19.05 -2.66
N ASN A 238 12.90 -19.20 -2.49
CA ASN A 238 13.89 -18.30 -3.08
C ASN A 238 15.04 -19.12 -3.61
N PHE A 239 15.52 -18.75 -4.80
CA PHE A 239 16.75 -19.25 -5.39
C PHE A 239 17.61 -18.07 -5.82
N GLY A 240 18.87 -18.03 -5.35
CA GLY A 240 19.76 -16.90 -5.55
C GLY A 240 21.15 -17.28 -6.01
N ILE A 241 21.79 -16.35 -6.72
CA ILE A 241 23.17 -16.42 -7.19
C ILE A 241 23.90 -15.15 -6.75
N ASP A 242 25.03 -15.31 -6.06
CA ASP A 242 25.97 -14.24 -5.74
C ASP A 242 27.24 -14.41 -6.60
N LEU A 243 27.52 -13.44 -7.46
CA LEU A 243 28.66 -13.42 -8.34
C LEU A 243 29.57 -12.23 -8.04
N GLY A 244 30.83 -12.50 -7.70
CA GLY A 244 31.87 -11.49 -7.55
C GLY A 244 32.90 -11.60 -8.68
N ILE A 245 33.27 -10.49 -9.30
CA ILE A 245 34.27 -10.41 -10.36
C ILE A 245 35.38 -9.46 -9.91
N LYS A 246 36.62 -9.98 -9.90
CA LYS A 246 37.86 -9.24 -9.54
C LYS A 246 37.81 -8.47 -8.23
N ASN A 247 36.91 -8.84 -7.30
CA ASN A 247 36.57 -8.08 -6.08
C ASN A 247 36.15 -6.61 -6.35
N GLU A 248 35.85 -6.27 -7.60
CA GLU A 248 35.40 -4.93 -8.01
C GLU A 248 33.88 -4.91 -8.28
N LEU A 249 33.32 -5.99 -8.83
CA LEU A 249 31.94 -6.09 -9.23
C LEU A 249 31.26 -7.22 -8.47
N ASN A 250 30.19 -6.89 -7.75
CA ASN A 250 29.29 -7.85 -7.10
C ASN A 250 27.91 -7.79 -7.75
N ILE A 251 27.38 -8.94 -8.12
CA ILE A 251 26.05 -9.12 -8.68
C ILE A 251 25.31 -10.11 -7.80
N THR A 252 24.13 -9.74 -7.37
CA THR A 252 23.17 -10.65 -6.70
C THR A 252 21.93 -10.75 -7.56
N PHE A 253 21.50 -11.97 -7.82
CA PHE A 253 20.28 -12.26 -8.56
C PHE A 253 19.45 -13.29 -7.79
N ASP A 254 18.20 -12.97 -7.50
CA ASP A 254 17.25 -13.84 -6.81
C ASP A 254 15.97 -13.99 -7.63
N ILE A 255 15.43 -15.19 -7.67
CA ILE A 255 14.06 -15.46 -8.12
C ILE A 255 13.28 -15.98 -6.92
N PHE A 256 12.05 -15.50 -6.78
CA PHE A 256 11.23 -15.88 -5.65
C PHE A 256 9.80 -16.20 -6.04
N LYS A 257 9.17 -17.03 -5.22
CA LYS A 257 7.75 -17.33 -5.29
C LYS A 257 7.20 -17.45 -3.88
N GLU A 258 6.09 -16.76 -3.60
CA GLU A 258 5.31 -16.88 -2.37
C GLU A 258 3.89 -17.29 -2.72
N ILE A 259 3.35 -18.25 -1.98
CA ILE A 259 1.92 -18.57 -1.97
C ILE A 259 1.43 -18.30 -0.56
N ARG A 260 0.55 -17.32 -0.42
CA ARG A 260 -0.11 -17.00 0.84
C ARG A 260 -1.49 -17.61 0.85
N ASN A 261 -1.71 -18.52 1.80
CA ASN A 261 -2.96 -19.23 2.03
C ASN A 261 -3.65 -18.67 3.28
N ASP A 262 -4.91 -19.05 3.43
CA ASP A 262 -5.71 -18.74 4.61
C ASP A 262 -5.80 -17.23 4.90
N ILE A 263 -5.84 -16.40 3.84
CA ILE A 263 -5.93 -14.94 3.98
C ILE A 263 -7.27 -14.60 4.63
N PHE A 264 -7.19 -13.85 5.73
CA PHE A 264 -8.35 -13.36 6.44
C PHE A 264 -9.13 -12.34 5.61
N MET A 265 -10.44 -12.54 5.50
CA MET A 265 -11.34 -11.62 4.78
C MET A 265 -12.77 -11.68 5.31
N GLU A 266 -13.53 -10.63 5.03
CA GLU A 266 -14.97 -10.61 5.23
C GLU A 266 -15.65 -11.50 4.19
N ARG A 267 -16.60 -12.33 4.64
CA ARG A 267 -17.39 -13.21 3.76
C ARG A 267 -18.33 -12.39 2.89
N GLN A 268 -18.26 -12.61 1.59
CA GLN A 268 -19.10 -11.94 0.59
C GLN A 268 -20.30 -12.81 0.17
N GLN A 269 -20.18 -14.12 0.27
CA GLN A 269 -21.20 -15.10 -0.13
C GLN A 269 -22.11 -15.47 1.04
N ILE A 270 -22.80 -14.50 1.62
CA ILE A 270 -23.80 -14.75 2.66
C ILE A 270 -25.18 -14.58 2.05
N PRO A 271 -26.05 -15.61 2.14
CA PRO A 271 -27.41 -15.52 1.60
C PRO A 271 -28.21 -14.38 2.22
N ASP A 272 -28.89 -13.60 1.40
CA ASP A 272 -29.69 -12.45 1.83
C ASP A 272 -30.76 -12.82 2.87
N TYR A 273 -31.32 -14.04 2.79
CA TYR A 273 -32.34 -14.54 3.71
C TYR A 273 -31.84 -14.78 5.15
N TRP A 274 -30.52 -14.73 5.39
CA TRP A 274 -29.97 -14.75 6.75
C TRP A 274 -30.10 -13.40 7.48
N GLY A 275 -30.54 -12.34 6.76
CA GLY A 275 -30.71 -11.01 7.33
C GLY A 275 -29.42 -10.31 7.76
N THR A 276 -28.27 -10.85 7.37
CA THR A 276 -26.96 -10.33 7.77
C THR A 276 -26.35 -9.37 6.75
N ASN A 277 -26.84 -9.39 5.51
CA ASN A 277 -26.27 -8.63 4.38
C ASN A 277 -26.88 -7.25 4.20
N GLY A 278 -27.26 -6.55 5.19
CA GLY A 278 -27.67 -5.14 5.24
C GLY A 278 -27.91 -4.37 3.94
N LYS A 279 -28.55 -5.01 2.93
CA LYS A 279 -28.96 -4.34 1.69
C LYS A 279 -30.13 -3.36 1.91
N ASP A 280 -30.81 -3.48 3.04
CA ASP A 280 -31.79 -2.50 3.45
C ASP A 280 -31.09 -1.22 3.91
N LYS A 281 -31.07 -0.24 3.02
CA LYS A 281 -30.57 1.12 3.27
C LYS A 281 -31.21 1.79 4.51
N TRP A 282 -32.31 1.25 4.99
CA TRP A 282 -33.09 1.80 6.11
C TRP A 282 -32.69 1.25 7.48
N MET A 283 -32.14 0.03 7.57
CA MET A 283 -31.87 -0.59 8.87
C MET A 283 -30.41 -0.84 9.18
N ASN A 284 -29.49 -0.63 8.24
CA ASN A 284 -28.02 -0.81 8.42
C ASN A 284 -27.66 -2.07 9.23
N LEU A 285 -28.29 -3.21 8.90
CA LEU A 285 -28.26 -4.47 9.63
C LEU A 285 -27.04 -5.34 9.33
N ALA A 286 -26.12 -4.87 8.50
CA ALA A 286 -24.97 -5.67 8.08
C ALA A 286 -24.13 -6.14 9.28
N THR A 287 -24.24 -7.42 9.58
CA THR A 287 -23.38 -8.08 10.57
C THR A 287 -22.19 -8.72 9.83
N LYS A 288 -20.99 -8.36 10.20
CA LYS A 288 -19.78 -8.87 9.56
C LYS A 288 -19.51 -10.32 9.97
N MET A 289 -19.19 -11.13 9.00
CA MET A 289 -18.67 -12.49 9.18
C MET A 289 -17.32 -12.59 8.50
N TYR A 290 -16.38 -13.26 9.13
CA TYR A 290 -15.01 -13.38 8.63
C TYR A 290 -14.61 -14.84 8.48
N GLY A 291 -13.65 -15.09 7.59
CA GLY A 291 -13.05 -16.41 7.39
C GLY A 291 -11.63 -16.29 6.80
N ASN A 292 -10.87 -17.37 6.89
CA ASN A 292 -9.59 -17.54 6.20
C ASN A 292 -9.86 -18.16 4.83
N LEU A 293 -10.24 -17.34 3.84
CA LEU A 293 -10.84 -17.78 2.57
C LEU A 293 -10.03 -17.37 1.34
N GLY A 294 -9.02 -16.54 1.50
CA GLY A 294 -8.26 -16.00 0.39
C GLY A 294 -6.93 -16.71 0.16
N LYS A 295 -6.51 -16.68 -1.11
CA LYS A 295 -5.19 -17.18 -1.52
C LYS A 295 -4.61 -16.30 -2.61
N VAL A 296 -3.32 -15.95 -2.44
CA VAL A 296 -2.59 -15.08 -3.37
C VAL A 296 -1.23 -15.69 -3.67
N GLU A 297 -0.87 -15.73 -4.95
CA GLU A 297 0.49 -16.01 -5.41
C GLU A 297 1.22 -14.68 -5.62
N ASN A 298 2.49 -14.60 -5.22
CA ASN A 298 3.40 -13.53 -5.60
C ASN A 298 4.71 -14.15 -6.10
N LYS A 299 5.21 -13.69 -7.24
CA LYS A 299 6.45 -14.18 -7.84
C LYS A 299 7.20 -13.04 -8.49
N GLY A 300 8.51 -13.17 -8.54
CA GLY A 300 9.31 -12.12 -9.12
C GLY A 300 10.81 -12.45 -9.13
N LEU A 301 11.54 -11.40 -9.37
CA LEU A 301 13.01 -11.42 -9.35
C LEU A 301 13.55 -10.14 -8.72
N ASP A 302 14.66 -10.28 -8.03
CA ASP A 302 15.48 -9.19 -7.50
C ASP A 302 16.88 -9.26 -8.13
N PHE A 303 17.37 -8.10 -8.53
CA PHE A 303 18.70 -7.94 -9.07
C PHE A 303 19.39 -6.78 -8.41
N SER A 304 20.64 -6.98 -7.98
CA SER A 304 21.50 -5.89 -7.52
C SER A 304 22.89 -5.99 -8.13
N ILE A 305 23.47 -4.82 -8.38
CA ILE A 305 24.84 -4.68 -8.88
C ILE A 305 25.54 -3.60 -8.05
N ASP A 306 26.70 -3.96 -7.51
CA ASP A 306 27.60 -3.09 -6.80
C ASP A 306 28.99 -3.17 -7.47
N TYR A 307 29.43 -2.06 -8.03
CA TYR A 307 30.73 -1.93 -8.67
C TYR A 307 31.57 -0.90 -7.96
N VAL A 308 32.80 -1.22 -7.61
CA VAL A 308 33.75 -0.32 -6.97
C VAL A 308 35.11 -0.53 -7.62
N LYS A 309 35.66 0.54 -8.21
CA LYS A 309 36.97 0.50 -8.83
C LYS A 309 37.80 1.71 -8.46
N ARG A 310 39.01 1.44 -8.02
CA ARG A 310 40.06 2.43 -7.86
C ARG A 310 40.96 2.40 -9.09
N PHE A 311 40.88 3.42 -9.93
CA PHE A 311 41.69 3.50 -11.16
C PHE A 311 43.12 3.92 -10.85
N ASN A 312 43.27 4.86 -9.90
CA ASN A 312 44.56 5.32 -9.40
C ASN A 312 44.37 5.99 -8.02
N ASN A 313 45.43 6.63 -7.49
CA ASN A 313 45.34 7.27 -6.17
C ASN A 313 44.41 8.49 -6.12
N ASP A 314 44.15 9.10 -7.26
CA ASP A 314 43.36 10.30 -7.40
C ASP A 314 41.92 10.06 -7.85
N PHE A 315 41.62 8.90 -8.47
CA PHE A 315 40.32 8.65 -9.06
C PHE A 315 39.79 7.26 -8.68
N ASP A 316 38.63 7.26 -8.04
CA ASP A 316 37.82 6.06 -7.83
C ASP A 316 36.36 6.30 -8.26
N MET A 317 35.70 5.24 -8.57
CA MET A 317 34.30 5.21 -9.00
C MET A 317 33.60 4.05 -8.30
N SER A 318 32.38 4.31 -7.84
CA SER A 318 31.44 3.24 -7.50
C SER A 318 30.14 3.43 -8.26
N PHE A 319 29.48 2.32 -8.53
CA PHE A 319 28.15 2.29 -9.14
C PHE A 319 27.29 1.31 -8.36
N LYS A 320 26.07 1.73 -8.02
CA LYS A 320 25.07 0.88 -7.40
C LYS A 320 23.80 0.86 -8.23
N GLY A 321 23.28 -0.35 -8.48
CA GLY A 321 22.01 -0.53 -9.17
C GLY A 321 21.17 -1.60 -8.46
N THR A 322 19.86 -1.37 -8.40
CA THR A 322 18.86 -2.33 -7.89
C THR A 322 17.67 -2.38 -8.84
N PHE A 323 17.10 -3.55 -9.00
CA PHE A 323 15.91 -3.77 -9.80
C PHE A 323 15.08 -4.89 -9.16
N THR A 324 13.81 -4.64 -8.94
CA THR A 324 12.82 -5.61 -8.46
C THR A 324 11.68 -5.68 -9.45
N TYR A 325 11.30 -6.87 -9.83
CA TYR A 325 10.03 -7.16 -10.51
C TYR A 325 9.24 -8.13 -9.64
N ALA A 326 8.03 -7.75 -9.26
CA ALA A 326 7.12 -8.58 -8.48
C ALA A 326 5.71 -8.52 -9.09
N HIS A 327 5.13 -9.68 -9.35
CA HIS A 327 3.76 -9.79 -9.86
C HIS A 327 2.96 -10.71 -8.96
N ASN A 328 1.84 -10.20 -8.45
CA ASN A 328 0.93 -10.98 -7.63
C ASN A 328 -0.35 -11.33 -8.41
N LYS A 329 -1.00 -12.41 -7.98
CA LYS A 329 -2.23 -12.93 -8.57
C LYS A 329 -3.13 -13.51 -7.48
N VAL A 330 -4.37 -13.07 -7.44
CA VAL A 330 -5.41 -13.68 -6.60
C VAL A 330 -5.76 -15.05 -7.18
N LEU A 331 -5.63 -16.10 -6.37
CA LEU A 331 -5.93 -17.47 -6.73
C LEU A 331 -7.30 -17.90 -6.20
N GLU A 332 -7.64 -17.49 -4.98
CA GLU A 332 -8.93 -17.76 -4.33
C GLU A 332 -9.42 -16.49 -3.63
N TYR A 333 -10.70 -16.22 -3.75
CA TYR A 333 -11.37 -15.09 -3.13
C TYR A 333 -12.85 -15.46 -2.87
N ASP A 334 -13.40 -15.04 -1.73
CA ASP A 334 -14.82 -15.27 -1.41
C ASP A 334 -15.68 -14.24 -2.18
N GLU A 335 -16.05 -14.58 -3.41
CA GLU A 335 -16.85 -13.73 -4.28
C GLU A 335 -18.06 -14.51 -4.85
N PRO A 336 -19.15 -13.84 -5.22
CA PRO A 336 -20.27 -14.47 -5.89
C PRO A 336 -19.83 -15.20 -7.16
N ASP A 337 -20.60 -16.20 -7.56
CA ASP A 337 -20.35 -16.91 -8.82
C ASP A 337 -20.67 -16.02 -10.02
N PHE A 338 -19.62 -15.51 -10.64
CA PHE A 338 -19.72 -14.64 -11.81
C PHE A 338 -19.72 -15.39 -13.15
N GLN A 339 -20.31 -16.60 -13.21
CA GLN A 339 -20.32 -17.41 -14.44
C GLN A 339 -20.85 -16.63 -15.65
N LYS A 340 -21.85 -15.79 -15.47
CA LYS A 340 -22.43 -14.99 -16.56
C LYS A 340 -21.53 -13.80 -16.96
N TYR A 341 -20.85 -13.18 -16.01
CA TYR A 341 -20.00 -12.00 -16.21
C TYR A 341 -18.60 -12.21 -15.60
N PRO A 342 -17.76 -13.10 -16.18
CA PRO A 342 -16.46 -13.44 -15.62
C PRO A 342 -15.47 -12.25 -15.61
N ASN A 343 -15.74 -11.20 -16.39
CA ASN A 343 -14.96 -9.96 -16.45
C ASN A 343 -14.88 -9.21 -15.13
N ILE A 344 -15.81 -9.43 -14.19
CA ILE A 344 -15.82 -8.78 -12.88
C ILE A 344 -15.24 -9.65 -11.76
N SER A 345 -14.85 -10.90 -12.04
CA SER A 345 -14.18 -11.76 -11.06
C SER A 345 -12.79 -11.22 -10.70
N ARG A 346 -12.48 -11.21 -9.41
CA ARG A 346 -11.17 -10.81 -8.89
C ARG A 346 -10.13 -11.91 -9.05
N VAL A 347 -10.58 -13.16 -9.12
CA VAL A 347 -9.69 -14.31 -9.28
C VAL A 347 -8.96 -14.22 -10.63
N GLY A 348 -7.65 -14.40 -10.59
CA GLY A 348 -6.81 -14.29 -11.79
C GLY A 348 -6.14 -12.94 -11.99
N HIS A 349 -6.52 -11.92 -11.23
CA HIS A 349 -6.01 -10.56 -11.31
C HIS A 349 -5.07 -10.20 -10.15
N SER A 350 -4.31 -9.12 -10.30
CA SER A 350 -3.45 -8.59 -9.24
C SER A 350 -4.31 -7.97 -8.12
N VAL A 351 -3.84 -8.05 -6.87
CA VAL A 351 -4.58 -7.56 -5.68
C VAL A 351 -4.98 -6.09 -5.83
N ASP A 352 -4.09 -5.25 -6.37
CA ASP A 352 -4.31 -3.80 -6.52
C ASP A 352 -4.71 -3.38 -7.94
N GLN A 353 -5.03 -4.35 -8.81
CA GLN A 353 -5.59 -4.05 -10.12
C GLN A 353 -7.03 -3.55 -9.98
N GLN A 354 -7.38 -2.54 -10.76
CA GLN A 354 -8.65 -1.85 -10.60
C GLN A 354 -9.73 -2.46 -11.49
N LEU A 355 -10.92 -2.63 -10.92
CA LEU A 355 -12.14 -3.02 -11.63
C LEU A 355 -12.83 -1.78 -12.17
N LEU A 356 -12.74 -1.53 -13.48
CA LEU A 356 -13.08 -0.27 -14.13
C LEU A 356 -14.14 -0.42 -15.20
N TYR A 357 -14.95 0.62 -15.38
CA TYR A 357 -15.69 0.82 -16.61
C TYR A 357 -14.73 1.20 -17.76
N ILE A 358 -14.96 0.66 -18.94
CA ILE A 358 -14.16 1.00 -20.12
C ILE A 358 -14.77 2.25 -20.77
N ALA A 359 -14.10 3.38 -20.65
CA ALA A 359 -14.50 4.61 -21.33
C ALA A 359 -14.09 4.54 -22.80
N GLU A 360 -15.04 4.82 -23.70
CA GLU A 360 -14.77 4.93 -25.14
C GLU A 360 -14.29 6.35 -25.49
N ARG A 361 -15.04 7.35 -25.05
CA ARG A 361 -14.83 8.79 -25.25
C ARG A 361 -15.92 9.57 -24.49
N LEU A 362 -16.07 10.85 -24.75
CA LEU A 362 -17.22 11.63 -24.32
C LEU A 362 -18.35 11.55 -25.36
N PHE A 363 -19.60 11.68 -24.93
CA PHE A 363 -20.73 11.84 -25.83
C PHE A 363 -20.64 13.16 -26.58
N ILE A 364 -21.02 13.14 -27.87
CA ILE A 364 -21.03 14.36 -28.70
C ILE A 364 -22.18 15.27 -28.25
N ASP A 365 -23.39 14.71 -28.14
CA ASP A 365 -24.62 15.44 -27.85
C ASP A 365 -25.68 14.50 -27.21
N ASP A 366 -26.82 15.08 -26.85
CA ASP A 366 -27.94 14.34 -26.26
C ASP A 366 -28.60 13.36 -27.23
N SER A 367 -28.52 13.62 -28.55
CA SER A 367 -29.04 12.73 -29.57
C SER A 367 -28.23 11.43 -29.62
N GLU A 368 -26.92 11.52 -29.42
CA GLU A 368 -26.09 10.34 -29.30
C GLU A 368 -26.42 9.55 -28.00
N VAL A 369 -26.62 10.23 -26.88
CA VAL A 369 -27.01 9.59 -25.61
C VAL A 369 -28.26 8.75 -25.78
N GLN A 370 -29.29 9.27 -26.46
CA GLN A 370 -30.56 8.58 -26.69
C GLN A 370 -30.45 7.33 -27.57
N ARG A 371 -29.45 7.26 -28.47
CA ARG A 371 -29.23 6.14 -29.41
C ARG A 371 -28.28 5.08 -28.88
N ASN A 372 -27.64 5.32 -27.74
CA ASN A 372 -26.69 4.38 -27.15
C ASN A 372 -27.33 3.57 -26.01
N PRO A 373 -26.71 2.46 -25.57
CA PRO A 373 -27.10 1.73 -24.38
C PRO A 373 -27.27 2.67 -23.18
N LYS A 374 -28.35 2.46 -22.42
CA LYS A 374 -28.64 3.31 -21.26
C LYS A 374 -27.58 3.12 -20.18
N GLN A 375 -26.89 4.18 -19.80
CA GLN A 375 -25.95 4.18 -18.66
C GLN A 375 -26.72 4.28 -17.34
N ASN A 376 -26.88 3.16 -16.63
CA ASN A 376 -27.58 3.07 -15.35
C ASN A 376 -26.61 3.18 -14.17
N LEU A 377 -25.82 4.25 -14.15
CA LEU A 377 -24.71 4.47 -13.22
C LEU A 377 -25.00 5.51 -12.13
N GLY A 378 -26.24 5.97 -12.08
CA GLY A 378 -26.67 7.10 -11.24
C GLY A 378 -26.50 8.42 -11.97
N GLY A 379 -27.35 9.38 -11.57
CA GLY A 379 -27.35 10.71 -12.17
C GLY A 379 -27.96 10.78 -13.58
N TRP A 380 -27.80 11.94 -14.20
CA TRP A 380 -28.29 12.27 -15.53
C TRP A 380 -27.12 12.33 -16.51
N VAL A 381 -27.27 11.68 -17.67
CA VAL A 381 -26.27 11.62 -18.72
C VAL A 381 -26.68 12.54 -19.87
N SER A 382 -25.75 13.32 -20.38
CA SER A 382 -25.94 14.31 -21.44
C SER A 382 -24.72 14.38 -22.36
N GLY A 383 -24.79 15.14 -23.43
CA GLY A 383 -23.63 15.45 -24.27
C GLY A 383 -22.44 15.92 -23.43
N GLY A 384 -21.24 15.48 -23.75
CA GLY A 384 -20.02 15.77 -23.00
C GLY A 384 -19.77 14.93 -21.75
N ASP A 385 -20.67 14.03 -21.38
CA ASP A 385 -20.42 13.06 -20.31
C ASP A 385 -19.66 11.84 -20.84
N ILE A 386 -19.02 11.08 -19.93
CA ILE A 386 -18.25 9.90 -20.31
C ILE A 386 -19.16 8.81 -20.86
N LYS A 387 -18.85 8.34 -22.07
CA LYS A 387 -19.47 7.22 -22.72
C LYS A 387 -18.73 5.93 -22.37
N TYR A 388 -19.43 4.98 -21.76
CA TYR A 388 -18.88 3.71 -21.39
C TYR A 388 -19.26 2.61 -22.37
N LYS A 389 -18.39 1.61 -22.46
CA LYS A 389 -18.60 0.44 -23.30
C LYS A 389 -19.56 -0.54 -22.62
N ASN A 390 -20.59 -0.97 -23.32
CA ASN A 390 -21.41 -2.13 -22.96
C ASN A 390 -20.59 -3.39 -23.22
N LEU A 391 -20.43 -4.26 -22.23
CA LEU A 391 -19.67 -5.50 -22.33
C LEU A 391 -20.63 -6.68 -22.53
N PRO A 392 -20.27 -7.68 -23.34
CA PRO A 392 -21.11 -8.86 -23.52
C PRO A 392 -21.00 -9.80 -22.30
N ASP A 393 -22.02 -10.61 -22.09
CA ASP A 393 -21.97 -11.74 -21.19
C ASP A 393 -21.02 -12.84 -21.74
N VAL A 394 -20.83 -13.93 -20.97
CA VAL A 394 -19.98 -15.08 -21.36
C VAL A 394 -20.37 -15.72 -22.70
N ASN A 395 -21.65 -15.58 -23.14
CA ASN A 395 -22.17 -16.09 -24.39
C ASN A 395 -22.08 -15.09 -25.55
N GLY A 396 -21.53 -13.88 -25.31
CA GLY A 396 -21.42 -12.84 -26.30
C GLY A 396 -22.69 -11.98 -26.47
N ASN A 397 -23.68 -12.08 -25.59
CA ASN A 397 -24.91 -11.29 -25.67
C ASN A 397 -24.75 -9.95 -24.96
N TYR A 398 -25.31 -8.89 -25.58
CA TYR A 398 -25.37 -7.54 -25.03
C TYR A 398 -26.78 -7.27 -24.49
N ASP A 399 -26.89 -6.70 -23.31
CA ASP A 399 -28.18 -6.37 -22.69
C ASP A 399 -28.65 -4.93 -22.95
N ASN A 400 -27.82 -4.11 -23.64
CA ASN A 400 -28.06 -2.70 -23.94
C ASN A 400 -28.25 -1.80 -22.71
N VAL A 401 -27.74 -2.20 -21.57
CA VAL A 401 -27.69 -1.41 -20.35
C VAL A 401 -26.27 -1.42 -19.84
N ILE A 402 -25.74 -0.27 -19.44
CA ILE A 402 -24.43 -0.19 -18.80
C ILE A 402 -24.64 -0.08 -17.30
N ASP A 403 -24.20 -1.11 -16.57
CA ASP A 403 -24.35 -1.22 -15.12
C ASP A 403 -23.08 -1.82 -14.47
N SER A 404 -23.21 -2.36 -13.26
CA SER A 404 -22.08 -2.94 -12.52
C SER A 404 -21.42 -4.14 -13.22
N ASN A 405 -22.09 -4.78 -14.18
CA ASN A 405 -21.57 -5.93 -14.92
C ASN A 405 -20.63 -5.53 -16.07
N ASP A 406 -20.67 -4.25 -16.49
CA ASP A 406 -19.84 -3.70 -17.56
C ASP A 406 -18.47 -3.22 -17.09
N ARG A 407 -18.02 -3.70 -15.96
CA ARG A 407 -16.68 -3.43 -15.44
C ARG A 407 -15.72 -4.55 -15.81
N GLN A 408 -14.48 -4.23 -15.93
CA GLN A 408 -13.42 -5.18 -16.23
C GLN A 408 -12.14 -4.82 -15.46
N TYR A 409 -11.43 -5.83 -14.95
CA TYR A 409 -10.08 -5.62 -14.44
C TYR A 409 -9.16 -5.24 -15.59
N THR A 410 -8.57 -4.05 -15.53
CA THR A 410 -7.76 -3.52 -16.63
C THR A 410 -6.62 -2.62 -16.14
N GLY A 411 -5.66 -2.39 -17.03
CA GLY A 411 -4.46 -1.62 -16.72
C GLY A 411 -3.49 -2.34 -15.78
N MET A 412 -2.48 -1.60 -15.34
CA MET A 412 -1.54 -2.08 -14.33
C MET A 412 -2.14 -1.86 -12.94
N PRO A 413 -1.66 -2.59 -11.91
CA PRO A 413 -2.04 -2.34 -10.54
C PRO A 413 -1.61 -0.94 -10.08
N THR A 414 -2.20 -0.43 -9.00
CA THR A 414 -1.79 0.86 -8.41
C THR A 414 -0.52 0.74 -7.56
N THR A 415 -0.15 -0.47 -7.14
CA THR A 415 1.17 -0.77 -6.59
C THR A 415 2.13 -1.14 -7.72
N PRO A 416 3.31 -0.51 -7.83
CA PRO A 416 4.26 -0.81 -8.90
C PRO A 416 4.72 -2.27 -8.90
N GLU A 417 4.70 -2.91 -10.06
CA GLU A 417 5.31 -4.24 -10.24
C GLU A 417 6.83 -4.15 -10.48
N ILE A 418 7.33 -3.02 -10.96
CA ILE A 418 8.76 -2.77 -11.16
C ILE A 418 9.18 -1.58 -10.33
N VAL A 419 10.22 -1.78 -9.52
CA VAL A 419 10.92 -0.72 -8.79
C VAL A 419 12.41 -0.84 -9.08
N TYR A 420 13.05 0.27 -9.40
CA TYR A 420 14.47 0.27 -9.72
C TYR A 420 15.16 1.54 -9.24
N GLY A 421 16.46 1.41 -8.99
CA GLY A 421 17.29 2.56 -8.63
C GLY A 421 18.73 2.33 -9.04
N PHE A 422 19.39 3.38 -9.50
CA PHE A 422 20.80 3.30 -9.90
C PHE A 422 21.48 4.65 -9.79
N GLY A 423 22.77 4.60 -9.54
CA GLY A 423 23.58 5.81 -9.52
C GLY A 423 25.07 5.54 -9.30
N PRO A 424 25.93 6.28 -10.00
CA PRO A 424 27.36 6.30 -9.76
C PRO A 424 27.72 7.30 -8.66
N SER A 425 28.88 7.06 -8.06
CA SER A 425 29.61 8.00 -7.24
C SER A 425 31.07 8.02 -7.71
N PHE A 426 31.61 9.23 -7.83
CA PHE A 426 32.98 9.47 -8.30
C PHE A 426 33.73 10.24 -7.25
N ARG A 427 34.99 9.90 -7.04
CA ARG A 427 35.94 10.72 -6.31
C ARG A 427 37.13 11.02 -7.20
N TYR A 428 37.38 12.31 -7.36
CA TYR A 428 38.58 12.79 -8.06
C TYR A 428 39.35 13.76 -7.16
N LYS A 429 40.51 13.30 -6.68
CA LYS A 429 41.33 14.05 -5.72
C LYS A 429 40.54 14.46 -4.48
N LYS A 430 40.27 15.76 -4.35
CA LYS A 430 39.52 16.34 -3.23
C LYS A 430 38.02 16.47 -3.50
N PHE A 431 37.57 16.22 -4.71
CA PHE A 431 36.16 16.36 -5.08
C PHE A 431 35.46 15.00 -5.10
N ASP A 432 34.24 14.99 -4.61
CA ASP A 432 33.34 13.87 -4.76
C ASP A 432 32.03 14.34 -5.44
N PHE A 433 31.49 13.47 -6.28
CA PHE A 433 30.26 13.72 -7.01
C PHE A 433 29.43 12.45 -7.05
N SER A 434 28.17 12.53 -6.69
CA SER A 434 27.27 11.39 -6.77
C SER A 434 25.87 11.80 -7.20
N PHE A 435 25.21 10.92 -7.91
CA PHE A 435 23.78 11.05 -8.18
C PHE A 435 23.09 9.71 -8.12
N PHE A 436 21.81 9.73 -7.80
CA PHE A 436 21.01 8.53 -7.69
C PHE A 436 19.63 8.76 -8.31
N PHE A 437 19.30 7.91 -9.27
CA PHE A 437 17.97 7.80 -9.86
C PHE A 437 17.17 6.70 -9.20
N GLN A 438 15.89 6.94 -9.03
CA GLN A 438 14.90 5.96 -8.61
C GLN A 438 13.69 6.03 -9.52
N GLY A 439 13.10 4.89 -9.85
CA GLY A 439 11.92 4.83 -10.68
C GLY A 439 11.00 3.68 -10.33
N ALA A 440 9.80 3.79 -10.85
CA ALA A 440 8.80 2.73 -10.83
C ALA A 440 8.17 2.60 -12.21
N ALA A 441 7.74 1.38 -12.55
CA ALA A 441 7.07 1.09 -13.79
C ALA A 441 6.02 -0.02 -13.60
N ARG A 442 5.22 -0.27 -14.63
CA ARG A 442 4.07 -1.17 -14.56
C ARG A 442 3.16 -0.82 -13.37
N VAL A 443 2.75 0.44 -13.33
CA VAL A 443 1.91 1.03 -12.28
C VAL A 443 0.88 1.96 -12.91
N SER A 444 -0.34 1.94 -12.40
CA SER A 444 -1.40 2.87 -12.75
C SER A 444 -1.63 3.91 -11.64
N ILE A 445 -1.93 5.12 -12.04
CA ILE A 445 -2.47 6.17 -11.17
C ILE A 445 -3.95 6.35 -11.51
N MET A 446 -4.80 6.26 -10.49
CA MET A 446 -6.22 6.57 -10.60
C MET A 446 -6.45 8.03 -10.17
N MET A 447 -6.92 8.85 -11.10
CA MET A 447 -7.33 10.23 -10.84
C MET A 447 -8.75 10.19 -10.26
N ASN A 448 -8.92 10.40 -8.96
CA ASN A 448 -10.21 10.34 -8.28
C ASN A 448 -10.39 11.52 -7.33
N GLY A 449 -11.64 11.83 -6.96
CA GLY A 449 -11.94 12.97 -6.11
C GLY A 449 -11.62 14.33 -6.76
N ILE A 450 -11.59 14.39 -8.10
CA ILE A 450 -11.36 15.62 -8.85
C ILE A 450 -12.73 16.22 -9.19
N HIS A 451 -13.06 17.31 -8.49
CA HIS A 451 -14.27 18.08 -8.75
C HIS A 451 -13.89 19.41 -9.42
N PRO A 452 -14.59 19.85 -10.46
CA PRO A 452 -14.22 21.06 -11.18
C PRO A 452 -14.19 22.30 -10.29
N PHE A 453 -15.18 22.43 -9.41
CA PHE A 453 -15.30 23.58 -8.50
C PHE A 453 -15.10 23.22 -7.01
N GLY A 454 -14.57 22.03 -6.73
CA GLY A 454 -14.51 21.49 -5.37
C GLY A 454 -15.84 21.00 -4.86
N ALA A 455 -15.81 20.32 -3.69
CA ALA A 455 -17.03 19.96 -3.00
C ALA A 455 -17.86 21.23 -2.74
N GLU A 456 -19.15 21.17 -3.06
CA GLU A 456 -20.09 22.27 -2.85
C GLU A 456 -19.76 23.61 -3.58
N GLY A 457 -18.89 23.57 -4.62
CA GLY A 457 -18.51 24.78 -5.37
C GLY A 457 -17.60 25.74 -4.59
N THR A 458 -16.80 25.23 -3.67
CA THR A 458 -16.01 26.03 -2.71
C THR A 458 -14.64 26.46 -3.25
N ARG A 459 -14.28 26.14 -4.48
CA ARG A 459 -13.01 26.53 -5.10
C ARG A 459 -13.17 26.86 -6.59
N ASN A 460 -12.14 27.49 -7.16
CA ASN A 460 -12.05 27.68 -8.60
C ASN A 460 -11.69 26.35 -9.31
N VAL A 461 -11.99 26.28 -10.60
CA VAL A 461 -11.64 25.14 -11.44
C VAL A 461 -10.11 24.98 -11.51
N LEU A 462 -9.65 23.72 -11.52
CA LEU A 462 -8.22 23.43 -11.69
C LEU A 462 -7.75 23.77 -13.12
N GLN A 463 -6.50 24.23 -13.25
CA GLN A 463 -5.95 24.74 -14.52
C GLN A 463 -6.11 23.72 -15.66
N PHE A 464 -5.72 22.44 -15.45
CA PHE A 464 -5.80 21.43 -16.50
C PHE A 464 -7.24 21.13 -16.95
N ILE A 465 -8.23 21.33 -16.07
CA ILE A 465 -9.66 21.21 -16.41
C ILE A 465 -10.10 22.43 -17.23
N ALA A 466 -9.66 23.63 -16.82
CA ALA A 466 -9.99 24.87 -17.54
C ALA A 466 -9.39 24.91 -18.95
N ASP A 467 -8.22 24.29 -19.12
CA ASP A 467 -7.50 24.29 -20.40
C ASP A 467 -8.12 23.33 -21.42
N ASP A 468 -8.69 22.19 -20.98
CA ASP A 468 -9.27 21.19 -21.90
C ASP A 468 -10.45 20.45 -21.27
N TYR A 469 -11.64 20.98 -21.44
CA TYR A 469 -12.90 20.35 -21.10
C TYR A 469 -13.89 20.39 -22.26
N TRP A 470 -14.83 19.47 -22.27
CA TRP A 470 -15.90 19.47 -23.23
C TRP A 470 -16.90 20.62 -22.95
N SER A 471 -17.32 21.33 -24.02
CA SER A 471 -18.40 22.31 -23.97
C SER A 471 -19.18 22.33 -25.29
N GLU A 472 -20.36 22.94 -25.31
CA GLU A 472 -21.19 23.06 -26.51
C GLU A 472 -20.47 23.82 -27.62
N THR A 473 -19.57 24.74 -27.27
CA THR A 473 -18.76 25.52 -28.23
C THR A 473 -17.44 24.82 -28.61
N ASN A 474 -17.01 23.83 -27.80
CA ASN A 474 -15.84 22.99 -28.07
C ASN A 474 -16.17 21.54 -27.76
N GLN A 475 -16.80 20.85 -28.71
CA GLN A 475 -17.23 19.44 -28.55
C GLN A 475 -16.06 18.47 -28.75
N ASN A 476 -14.94 18.69 -28.04
CA ASN A 476 -13.82 17.77 -28.01
C ASN A 476 -14.18 16.49 -27.26
N ILE A 477 -14.51 15.43 -28.01
CA ILE A 477 -14.89 14.11 -27.43
C ILE A 477 -13.75 13.38 -26.72
N TYR A 478 -12.52 13.86 -26.84
CA TYR A 478 -11.33 13.35 -26.18
C TYR A 478 -10.73 14.36 -25.20
N ALA A 479 -11.52 15.37 -24.76
CA ALA A 479 -11.07 16.34 -23.78
C ALA A 479 -10.56 15.65 -22.50
N GLU A 480 -9.65 16.31 -21.81
CA GLU A 480 -9.07 15.82 -20.54
C GLU A 480 -10.09 15.82 -19.39
N TYR A 481 -11.18 16.60 -19.52
CA TYR A 481 -12.27 16.65 -18.55
C TYR A 481 -13.64 16.64 -19.24
N PRO A 482 -14.65 15.93 -18.69
CA PRO A 482 -16.02 15.95 -19.21
C PRO A 482 -16.64 17.36 -19.10
N ARG A 483 -17.88 17.51 -19.55
CA ARG A 483 -18.63 18.75 -19.36
C ARG A 483 -18.63 19.18 -17.90
N LEU A 484 -18.53 20.48 -17.67
CA LEU A 484 -18.56 21.05 -16.32
C LEU A 484 -19.99 21.04 -15.76
N SER A 485 -20.11 20.73 -14.49
CA SER A 485 -21.37 20.79 -13.74
C SER A 485 -21.14 21.34 -12.34
N LYS A 486 -22.15 22.04 -11.79
CA LYS A 486 -22.08 22.57 -10.42
C LYS A 486 -22.21 21.49 -9.34
N ARG A 487 -22.81 20.36 -9.68
CA ARG A 487 -22.96 19.20 -8.82
C ARG A 487 -22.19 18.02 -9.38
N ASP A 488 -21.82 17.09 -8.52
CA ASP A 488 -21.22 15.85 -8.95
C ASP A 488 -22.14 15.12 -9.93
N ASN A 489 -21.55 14.71 -11.04
CA ASN A 489 -22.18 13.82 -12.00
C ASN A 489 -21.70 12.41 -11.70
N GLU A 490 -22.55 11.57 -11.12
CA GLU A 490 -22.20 10.21 -10.74
C GLU A 490 -21.70 9.38 -11.92
N ASN A 491 -22.18 9.62 -13.14
CA ASN A 491 -21.67 8.97 -14.33
C ASN A 491 -20.18 9.28 -14.54
N ASN A 492 -19.79 10.54 -14.43
CA ASN A 492 -18.44 11.00 -14.72
C ASN A 492 -17.44 10.70 -13.58
N THR A 493 -17.92 10.43 -12.36
CA THR A 493 -17.08 10.10 -11.20
C THR A 493 -16.82 8.60 -11.02
N LYS A 494 -17.43 7.74 -11.86
CA LYS A 494 -17.18 6.29 -11.81
C LYS A 494 -15.73 5.95 -12.07
N ALA A 495 -15.21 5.00 -11.32
CA ALA A 495 -13.89 4.44 -11.56
C ALA A 495 -13.83 3.82 -12.97
N SER A 496 -13.03 4.40 -13.84
CA SER A 496 -13.00 4.06 -15.26
C SER A 496 -11.62 4.27 -15.88
N THR A 497 -11.44 3.73 -17.08
CA THR A 497 -10.21 3.94 -17.87
C THR A 497 -10.01 5.41 -18.26
N TYR A 498 -11.08 6.24 -18.23
CA TYR A 498 -10.98 7.68 -18.41
C TYR A 498 -10.11 8.36 -17.34
N TRP A 499 -10.13 7.86 -16.12
CA TRP A 499 -9.38 8.38 -14.99
C TRP A 499 -8.09 7.61 -14.70
N GLN A 500 -7.84 6.51 -15.41
CA GLN A 500 -6.62 5.73 -15.27
C GLN A 500 -5.49 6.31 -16.11
N ARG A 501 -4.32 6.50 -15.53
CA ARG A 501 -3.12 7.01 -16.19
C ARG A 501 -1.93 6.09 -15.92
N ASN A 502 -0.95 6.13 -16.82
CA ASN A 502 0.33 5.47 -16.60
C ASN A 502 1.13 6.22 -15.55
N GLY A 503 1.40 5.57 -14.41
CA GLY A 503 2.11 6.11 -13.27
C GLY A 503 3.63 5.87 -13.29
N ALA A 504 4.20 5.35 -14.38
CA ALA A 504 5.63 5.12 -14.47
C ALA A 504 6.43 6.42 -14.36
N PHE A 505 7.57 6.36 -13.68
CA PHE A 505 8.46 7.51 -13.54
C PHE A 505 9.92 7.12 -13.35
N LEU A 506 10.80 8.06 -13.64
CA LEU A 506 12.21 8.07 -13.25
C LEU A 506 12.52 9.42 -12.60
N LYS A 507 13.08 9.40 -11.40
CA LYS A 507 13.34 10.62 -10.61
C LYS A 507 14.80 10.70 -10.17
N LEU A 508 15.41 11.88 -10.37
CA LEU A 508 16.70 12.19 -9.76
C LEU A 508 16.48 12.50 -8.27
N LYS A 509 16.65 11.45 -7.46
CA LYS A 509 16.38 11.49 -6.02
C LYS A 509 17.42 12.25 -5.24
N ASN A 510 18.69 12.06 -5.58
CA ASN A 510 19.78 12.72 -4.91
C ASN A 510 20.85 13.12 -5.93
N LEU A 511 21.41 14.29 -5.72
CA LEU A 511 22.61 14.79 -6.38
C LEU A 511 23.47 15.42 -5.29
N GLU A 512 24.73 15.06 -5.21
CA GLU A 512 25.66 15.62 -4.23
C GLU A 512 27.00 15.93 -4.87
N VAL A 513 27.55 17.08 -4.55
CA VAL A 513 28.90 17.53 -4.90
C VAL A 513 29.60 17.93 -3.62
N GLY A 514 30.76 17.34 -3.35
CA GLY A 514 31.54 17.57 -2.15
C GLY A 514 32.98 17.98 -2.44
N PHE A 515 33.54 18.75 -1.53
CA PHE A 515 34.96 19.07 -1.49
C PHE A 515 35.54 18.61 -0.16
N ASN A 516 36.57 17.78 -0.22
CA ASN A 516 37.24 17.16 0.93
C ASN A 516 38.58 17.85 1.21
N HIS A 517 38.73 18.34 2.41
CA HIS A 517 40.00 18.85 2.96
C HIS A 517 40.41 17.96 4.15
N LYS A 518 41.67 18.01 4.55
CA LYS A 518 42.21 17.21 5.66
C LYS A 518 41.37 17.32 6.96
N PHE A 519 40.82 18.50 7.24
CA PHE A 519 40.12 18.79 8.49
C PHE A 519 38.63 18.97 8.33
N PHE A 520 38.11 19.11 7.10
CA PHE A 520 36.70 19.35 6.85
C PHE A 520 36.27 18.85 5.47
N ARG A 521 34.99 18.56 5.34
CA ARG A 521 34.30 18.35 4.07
C ARG A 521 33.15 19.34 3.96
N VAL A 522 33.08 20.03 2.82
CA VAL A 522 31.92 20.87 2.46
C VAL A 522 31.19 20.21 1.32
N TYR A 523 29.86 20.15 1.40
CA TYR A 523 29.07 19.57 0.32
C TYR A 523 27.78 20.35 0.06
N LEU A 524 27.31 20.27 -1.19
CA LEU A 524 26.01 20.71 -1.64
C LEU A 524 25.23 19.47 -2.06
N ARG A 525 24.03 19.31 -1.52
CA ARG A 525 23.14 18.19 -1.83
C ARG A 525 21.78 18.69 -2.24
N GLY A 526 21.24 18.14 -3.34
CA GLY A 526 19.86 18.33 -3.78
C GLY A 526 19.08 17.02 -3.71
N SER A 527 17.82 17.09 -3.32
CA SER A 527 16.91 15.93 -3.32
C SER A 527 15.65 16.23 -4.13
N ASN A 528 15.12 15.20 -4.82
CA ASN A 528 13.92 15.25 -5.66
C ASN A 528 14.01 16.31 -6.79
N LEU A 529 15.13 16.38 -7.49
CA LEU A 529 15.46 17.49 -8.38
C LEU A 529 14.71 17.44 -9.71
N LEU A 530 14.63 16.25 -10.35
CA LEU A 530 14.04 16.05 -11.66
C LEU A 530 13.10 14.85 -11.63
N THR A 531 11.98 14.95 -12.34
CA THR A 531 11.02 13.85 -12.52
C THR A 531 10.70 13.71 -14.00
N PHE A 532 10.90 12.51 -14.53
CA PHE A 532 10.51 12.10 -15.88
C PHE A 532 9.35 11.11 -15.76
N SER A 533 8.18 11.48 -16.30
CA SER A 533 6.97 10.64 -16.24
C SER A 533 6.05 10.98 -17.40
N PRO A 534 5.30 10.02 -17.95
CA PRO A 534 4.17 10.29 -18.82
C PRO A 534 3.02 11.00 -18.08
N PHE A 535 2.92 10.83 -16.77
CA PHE A 535 1.94 11.50 -15.93
C PHE A 535 2.36 12.94 -15.62
N LYS A 536 1.49 13.91 -15.93
CA LYS A 536 1.84 15.34 -15.92
C LYS A 536 1.10 16.19 -14.88
N TYR A 537 0.08 15.62 -14.20
CA TYR A 537 -0.83 16.42 -13.36
C TYR A 537 -0.25 16.75 -11.99
N TRP A 538 0.48 15.79 -11.38
CA TRP A 538 1.21 15.96 -10.10
C TRP A 538 2.40 15.02 -10.04
N ASP A 539 3.15 15.09 -8.95
CA ASP A 539 4.28 14.17 -8.74
C ASP A 539 3.78 12.71 -8.68
N PRO A 540 4.21 11.81 -9.58
CA PRO A 540 3.73 10.43 -9.63
C PRO A 540 3.99 9.64 -8.35
N GLU A 541 4.95 10.01 -7.50
CA GLU A 541 5.16 9.38 -6.19
C GLU A 541 4.01 9.65 -5.20
N MET A 542 3.19 10.65 -5.43
CA MET A 542 1.98 10.88 -4.63
C MET A 542 0.90 9.81 -4.89
N GLY A 543 1.03 9.05 -5.98
CA GLY A 543 0.09 7.99 -6.33
C GLY A 543 -1.28 8.48 -6.75
N SER A 544 -2.28 7.60 -6.57
CA SER A 544 -3.68 7.86 -6.91
C SER A 544 -4.32 8.91 -6.01
N GLY A 545 -5.32 9.63 -6.54
CA GLY A 545 -6.07 10.64 -5.79
C GLY A 545 -6.42 11.86 -6.62
N SER A 546 -6.61 13.00 -5.98
CA SER A 546 -6.95 14.28 -6.60
C SER A 546 -5.73 15.17 -6.93
N GLY A 547 -4.53 14.78 -6.49
CA GLY A 547 -3.33 15.61 -6.62
C GLY A 547 -3.28 16.84 -5.70
N LEU A 548 -4.30 17.04 -4.84
CA LEU A 548 -4.42 18.22 -3.97
C LEU A 548 -3.75 18.04 -2.60
N SER A 549 -3.03 16.93 -2.40
CA SER A 549 -2.20 16.72 -1.22
C SER A 549 -0.93 17.58 -1.28
N TYR A 550 -0.26 17.73 -0.14
CA TYR A 550 0.99 18.50 -0.08
C TYR A 550 2.05 17.88 -1.02
N PRO A 551 2.62 18.66 -1.95
CA PRO A 551 3.51 18.11 -2.98
C PRO A 551 4.86 17.68 -2.43
N THR A 552 5.50 16.72 -3.09
CA THR A 552 6.87 16.30 -2.82
C THR A 552 7.84 17.49 -2.96
N GLN A 553 8.59 17.79 -1.91
CA GLN A 553 9.49 18.95 -1.89
C GLN A 553 10.82 18.66 -2.62
N ARG A 554 11.35 19.68 -3.29
CA ARG A 554 12.76 19.76 -3.65
C ARG A 554 13.51 20.38 -2.50
N VAL A 555 14.60 19.73 -2.08
CA VAL A 555 15.37 20.19 -0.93
C VAL A 555 16.83 20.42 -1.35
N PHE A 556 17.38 21.55 -0.99
CA PHE A 556 18.80 21.87 -1.17
C PHE A 556 19.44 22.07 0.18
N ASN A 557 20.54 21.36 0.42
CA ASN A 557 21.28 21.42 1.67
C ASN A 557 22.74 21.78 1.39
N VAL A 558 23.28 22.65 2.21
CA VAL A 558 24.72 22.88 2.33
C VAL A 558 25.17 22.31 3.66
N GLY A 559 26.20 21.49 3.67
CA GLY A 559 26.71 20.87 4.88
C GLY A 559 28.23 21.01 5.02
N VAL A 560 28.66 21.08 6.26
CA VAL A 560 30.09 21.07 6.62
C VAL A 560 30.30 19.98 7.66
N GLN A 561 31.24 19.09 7.41
CA GLN A 561 31.66 18.04 8.32
C GLN A 561 33.08 18.29 8.75
N PHE A 562 33.34 18.28 10.03
CA PHE A 562 34.71 18.39 10.59
C PHE A 562 35.18 17.01 11.04
N SER A 563 36.40 16.65 10.64
CA SER A 563 37.10 15.45 11.11
C SER A 563 38.23 15.84 12.03
N ILE A 564 38.05 15.57 13.32
CA ILE A 564 39.11 15.77 14.32
C ILE A 564 39.81 14.42 14.43
N ASN A 565 40.83 14.21 13.58
CA ASN A 565 41.70 13.05 13.76
C ASN A 565 42.69 13.39 14.87
N LYS A 566 42.72 12.55 15.91
CA LYS A 566 43.83 12.52 16.88
C LYS A 566 45.10 11.99 16.22
#